data_dcdfa0530db2a693123127fb9611b33f
#
_entry.id   dcdfa0530db2a693123127fb9611b33f
#
_cell.length_a   1.000
_cell.length_b   1.000
_cell.length_c   1.000
_cell.angle_alpha   90.00
_cell.angle_beta   90.00
_cell.angle_gamma   90.00
#
_symmetry.space_group_name_H-M   'P 1'
#
loop_
_entity.id
_entity.type
_entity.pdbx_description
1 polymer ?
#
loop_
_entity_poly.entity_id
_entity_poly.type
_entity_poly.pdbx_seq_one_letter_code
_entity_poly.pdbx_strand_id
1 'polypeptide(L)'
;MRTISYLISFLLLAACTGTPSKAPLTLWYDKPAQNWDEALPIGNGRAGAMVFGGVEKEQLQLNENTLYSGEPSVVFKDVKITPEMFDKVVGLMKAGKYKTASDLVCKNWLGRLHQYYQPFGDLHIQNNKPGDAAGYKRALNISDAVATTVYKQNGVKYEREVFASHPDNVIVMHLKSDTPNGIDISLDFTSPHPTAQQKGTDDRLILHGQAPGYVERRTFEQIEQWGDQYKHPELYDANGKRKFDKRMLYGDEIGGKGMFFEAQLKPVFPKDGKCEITDAGIHIYNTDEVYFILSMATSFNGFDKSPSRDGIDPSAKAASILEKALSYDYQTLKQRHTEDYRSLFDRVDFELFSSPEQKAMPTDKRLEQFAGNADPDLAALLFQFGRYLMISGSRPGGQPLNLQGIWNKDTIPAWNCGYTININTEMNYWPAELTNLSECQEPLFRMIRELSVSGAETARNMYNRRGWVAHHNTSIWRESLPNDNVPNASLSQNTNNPAVYLSLN
;
A
#
# COMPACT_ATOMS: atom_id res chain seq x y z
N MET A 1 -48.22 -66.84 -33.25
CA MET A 1 -47.91 -65.42 -33.10
C MET A 1 -46.84 -65.30 -32.04
N ARG A 2 -45.60 -65.04 -32.42
CA ARG A 2 -44.45 -64.88 -31.52
C ARG A 2 -44.15 -63.39 -31.42
N THR A 3 -44.30 -62.80 -30.23
CA THR A 3 -43.96 -61.43 -29.89
C THR A 3 -42.50 -61.40 -29.50
N ILE A 4 -41.71 -60.63 -30.24
CA ILE A 4 -40.27 -60.34 -29.95
C ILE A 4 -40.20 -59.04 -29.20
N SER A 5 -39.79 -59.11 -27.91
CA SER A 5 -39.47 -57.94 -27.09
C SER A 5 -38.02 -57.50 -27.35
N TYR A 6 -37.84 -56.30 -27.84
CA TYR A 6 -36.50 -55.64 -27.92
C TYR A 6 -36.22 -54.91 -26.62
N LEU A 7 -35.23 -55.39 -25.88
CA LEU A 7 -34.64 -54.67 -24.73
C LEU A 7 -33.59 -53.69 -25.30
N ILE A 8 -33.88 -52.41 -25.23
CA ILE A 8 -32.90 -51.36 -25.56
C ILE A 8 -32.18 -51.01 -24.24
N SER A 9 -30.92 -51.45 -24.10
CA SER A 9 -30.00 -51.03 -23.06
C SER A 9 -29.46 -49.63 -23.34
N PHE A 10 -29.88 -48.61 -22.62
CA PHE A 10 -29.28 -47.31 -22.60
C PHE A 10 -28.00 -47.36 -21.74
N LEU A 11 -26.82 -47.40 -22.38
CA LEU A 11 -25.56 -47.09 -21.71
C LEU A 11 -25.48 -45.58 -21.53
N LEU A 12 -25.70 -45.10 -20.29
CA LEU A 12 -25.32 -43.73 -19.87
C LEU A 12 -23.80 -43.67 -19.75
N LEU A 13 -23.14 -43.19 -20.82
CA LEU A 13 -21.79 -42.68 -20.72
C LEU A 13 -21.82 -41.34 -19.96
N ALA A 14 -21.54 -41.39 -18.67
CA ALA A 14 -21.20 -40.22 -17.89
C ALA A 14 -19.81 -39.73 -18.39
N ALA A 15 -19.80 -38.90 -19.44
CA ALA A 15 -18.61 -38.12 -19.77
C ALA A 15 -18.40 -37.11 -18.68
N CYS A 16 -17.46 -37.38 -17.76
CA CYS A 16 -16.85 -36.35 -16.96
C CYS A 16 -16.09 -35.40 -17.90
N THR A 17 -16.79 -34.43 -18.46
CA THR A 17 -16.16 -33.27 -19.07
C THR A 17 -15.68 -32.36 -17.98
N GLY A 18 -14.57 -32.74 -17.33
CA GLY A 18 -13.77 -31.77 -16.59
C GLY A 18 -13.32 -30.73 -17.62
N THR A 19 -13.86 -29.52 -17.55
CA THR A 19 -13.28 -28.37 -18.24
C THR A 19 -11.81 -28.36 -17.87
N PRO A 20 -10.88 -28.32 -18.84
CA PRO A 20 -9.45 -28.23 -18.52
C PRO A 20 -9.28 -26.99 -17.64
N SER A 21 -8.72 -27.16 -16.43
CA SER A 21 -8.47 -26.05 -15.55
C SER A 21 -7.54 -25.09 -16.27
N LYS A 22 -7.98 -23.84 -16.42
CA LYS A 22 -7.18 -22.79 -17.04
C LYS A 22 -5.86 -22.64 -16.27
N ALA A 23 -4.75 -22.55 -17.00
CA ALA A 23 -3.46 -22.29 -16.37
C ALA A 23 -3.54 -20.94 -15.62
N PRO A 24 -3.02 -20.85 -14.39
CA PRO A 24 -3.08 -19.61 -13.61
C PRO A 24 -2.28 -18.49 -14.28
N LEU A 25 -2.83 -17.29 -14.27
CA LEU A 25 -2.13 -16.10 -14.75
C LEU A 25 -0.99 -15.75 -13.78
N THR A 26 0.23 -15.67 -14.30
CA THR A 26 1.43 -15.61 -13.46
C THR A 26 2.45 -14.64 -14.03
N LEU A 27 2.90 -13.69 -13.19
CA LEU A 27 4.16 -13.00 -13.42
C LEU A 27 5.27 -13.84 -12.77
N TRP A 28 6.35 -14.16 -13.51
CA TRP A 28 7.41 -14.98 -12.95
C TRP A 28 8.80 -14.56 -13.43
N TYR A 29 9.82 -14.88 -12.62
CA TYR A 29 11.20 -14.48 -12.82
C TYR A 29 12.14 -15.60 -12.37
N ASP A 30 13.29 -15.71 -13.03
CA ASP A 30 14.31 -16.73 -12.79
C ASP A 30 15.45 -16.25 -11.88
N LYS A 31 15.30 -15.07 -11.27
CA LYS A 31 16.25 -14.46 -10.32
C LYS A 31 15.52 -13.68 -9.22
N PRO A 32 16.12 -13.53 -8.02
CA PRO A 32 15.62 -12.66 -6.96
C PRO A 32 15.52 -11.20 -7.43
N ALA A 33 14.62 -10.42 -6.81
CA ALA A 33 14.57 -8.97 -7.00
C ALA A 33 15.84 -8.33 -6.40
N GLN A 34 16.45 -7.41 -7.16
CA GLN A 34 17.64 -6.69 -6.73
C GLN A 34 17.29 -5.35 -6.07
N ASN A 35 16.12 -4.85 -6.36
CA ASN A 35 15.61 -3.58 -5.85
C ASN A 35 14.09 -3.66 -5.67
N TRP A 36 13.52 -2.60 -5.07
CA TRP A 36 12.10 -2.53 -4.73
C TRP A 36 11.19 -2.63 -5.97
N ASP A 37 11.59 -2.03 -7.10
CA ASP A 37 10.78 -2.01 -8.33
C ASP A 37 10.65 -3.39 -8.99
N GLU A 38 11.55 -4.31 -8.67
CA GLU A 38 11.52 -5.69 -9.15
C GLU A 38 10.73 -6.63 -8.22
N ALA A 39 10.46 -6.21 -6.97
CA ALA A 39 9.78 -7.05 -5.99
C ALA A 39 8.30 -7.27 -6.34
N LEU A 40 7.71 -8.34 -5.82
CA LEU A 40 6.32 -8.72 -6.11
C LEU A 40 5.38 -8.10 -5.07
N PRO A 41 4.41 -7.26 -5.50
CA PRO A 41 3.46 -6.66 -4.58
C PRO A 41 2.40 -7.67 -4.15
N ILE A 42 2.14 -7.78 -2.84
CA ILE A 42 0.96 -8.44 -2.27
C ILE A 42 0.18 -7.45 -1.42
N GLY A 43 -1.14 -7.65 -1.28
CA GLY A 43 -1.97 -6.76 -0.50
C GLY A 43 -3.39 -7.26 -0.28
N ASN A 44 -4.05 -6.71 0.74
CA ASN A 44 -5.42 -7.06 1.13
C ASN A 44 -6.36 -5.83 1.25
N GLY A 45 -5.96 -4.70 0.64
CA GLY A 45 -6.70 -3.44 0.74
C GLY A 45 -6.37 -2.63 2.00
N ARG A 46 -5.55 -3.16 2.92
CA ARG A 46 -5.09 -2.47 4.13
C ARG A 46 -3.61 -2.69 4.39
N ALA A 47 -3.19 -3.94 4.52
CA ALA A 47 -1.80 -4.34 4.66
C ALA A 47 -1.25 -4.78 3.31
N GLY A 48 -0.03 -4.40 3.01
CA GLY A 48 0.68 -4.82 1.82
C GLY A 48 2.15 -5.11 2.09
N ALA A 49 2.76 -5.87 1.20
CA ALA A 49 4.19 -6.08 1.21
C ALA A 49 4.75 -6.17 -0.22
N MET A 50 6.02 -5.80 -0.36
CA MET A 50 6.83 -6.09 -1.55
C MET A 50 7.72 -7.28 -1.23
N VAL A 51 7.54 -8.39 -1.95
CA VAL A 51 8.24 -9.67 -1.72
C VAL A 51 9.40 -9.79 -2.68
N PHE A 52 10.63 -9.83 -2.18
CA PHE A 52 11.85 -9.82 -3.02
C PHE A 52 12.21 -11.19 -3.58
N GLY A 53 11.86 -12.27 -2.89
CA GLY A 53 12.20 -13.63 -3.32
C GLY A 53 13.67 -14.00 -3.07
N GLY A 54 14.32 -13.40 -2.08
CA GLY A 54 15.71 -13.69 -1.74
C GLY A 54 15.95 -15.13 -1.28
N VAL A 55 17.12 -15.69 -1.59
CA VAL A 55 17.51 -17.05 -1.19
C VAL A 55 18.23 -17.07 0.16
N GLU A 56 19.35 -16.35 0.25
CA GLU A 56 20.10 -16.26 1.51
C GLU A 56 19.40 -15.30 2.49
N LYS A 57 18.95 -14.17 1.97
CA LYS A 57 18.18 -13.18 2.71
C LYS A 57 16.93 -12.80 1.94
N GLU A 58 15.77 -13.13 2.49
CA GLU A 58 14.47 -12.61 2.01
C GLU A 58 14.16 -11.28 2.68
N GLN A 59 13.44 -10.43 1.97
CA GLN A 59 12.90 -9.19 2.48
C GLN A 59 11.42 -9.06 2.08
N LEU A 60 10.58 -8.76 3.06
CA LEU A 60 9.23 -8.28 2.85
C LEU A 60 9.18 -6.83 3.31
N GLN A 61 9.14 -5.87 2.38
CA GLN A 61 8.94 -4.46 2.73
C GLN A 61 7.45 -4.22 2.98
N LEU A 62 7.10 -3.77 4.18
CA LEU A 62 5.76 -3.77 4.74
C LEU A 62 5.12 -2.37 4.67
N ASN A 63 3.82 -2.36 4.39
CA ASN A 63 2.98 -1.17 4.43
C ASN A 63 1.64 -1.45 5.11
N GLU A 64 1.10 -0.45 5.80
CA GLU A 64 -0.26 -0.42 6.31
C GLU A 64 -0.89 0.91 5.89
N ASN A 65 -2.04 0.88 5.22
CA ASN A 65 -2.57 2.02 4.45
C ASN A 65 -3.05 3.22 5.29
N THR A 66 -3.03 3.09 6.62
CA THR A 66 -3.33 4.21 7.52
C THR A 66 -2.09 4.84 8.14
N LEU A 67 -0.87 4.29 7.92
CA LEU A 67 0.35 4.83 8.51
C LEU A 67 0.79 6.11 7.81
N TYR A 68 0.49 7.25 8.41
CA TYR A 68 0.85 8.58 7.92
C TYR A 68 1.60 9.37 9.00
N SER A 69 2.41 10.33 8.55
CA SER A 69 2.97 11.35 9.43
C SER A 69 1.91 12.38 9.83
N GLY A 70 2.19 13.13 10.90
CA GLY A 70 1.37 14.24 11.36
C GLY A 70 0.08 13.83 12.08
N GLU A 71 -0.81 14.77 12.15
CA GLU A 71 -2.14 14.66 12.73
C GLU A 71 -3.11 15.60 12.00
N PRO A 72 -4.44 15.54 12.24
CA PRO A 72 -5.39 16.47 11.65
C PRO A 72 -4.93 17.90 11.88
N SER A 73 -4.69 18.60 10.78
CA SER A 73 -4.17 19.97 10.80
C SER A 73 -5.32 20.95 10.92
N VAL A 74 -5.28 21.83 11.90
CA VAL A 74 -6.15 23.00 11.95
C VAL A 74 -5.56 24.07 11.02
N VAL A 75 -5.40 23.74 9.74
CA VAL A 75 -4.71 24.54 8.72
C VAL A 75 -5.36 25.91 8.51
N PHE A 76 -6.65 26.04 8.85
CA PHE A 76 -7.37 27.30 8.71
C PHE A 76 -6.86 28.44 9.59
N LYS A 77 -6.15 28.15 10.67
CA LYS A 77 -5.60 29.19 11.56
C LYS A 77 -4.47 29.98 10.92
N ASP A 78 -3.79 29.36 9.94
CA ASP A 78 -2.60 29.93 9.30
C ASP A 78 -2.91 30.56 7.93
N VAL A 79 -4.07 30.27 7.37
CA VAL A 79 -4.51 30.78 6.05
C VAL A 79 -5.49 31.94 6.26
N LYS A 80 -5.01 33.16 6.02
CA LYS A 80 -5.79 34.39 6.17
C LYS A 80 -6.59 34.70 4.90
N ILE A 81 -7.45 33.77 4.49
CA ILE A 81 -8.33 34.01 3.33
C ILE A 81 -9.65 34.54 3.83
N THR A 82 -10.06 35.67 3.29
CA THR A 82 -11.39 36.23 3.50
C THR A 82 -12.15 36.32 2.18
N PRO A 83 -13.50 36.37 2.22
CA PRO A 83 -14.32 36.57 1.02
C PRO A 83 -13.94 37.84 0.23
N GLU A 84 -13.52 38.89 0.94
CA GLU A 84 -13.08 40.14 0.31
C GLU A 84 -11.77 39.95 -0.47
N MET A 85 -10.88 39.11 0.01
CA MET A 85 -9.65 38.74 -0.74
C MET A 85 -9.99 37.95 -1.99
N PHE A 86 -10.95 37.03 -1.92
CA PHE A 86 -11.44 36.31 -3.09
C PHE A 86 -12.00 37.26 -4.15
N ASP A 87 -12.87 38.18 -3.76
CA ASP A 87 -13.46 39.20 -4.67
C ASP A 87 -12.34 40.08 -5.27
N LYS A 88 -11.33 40.46 -4.49
CA LYS A 88 -10.16 41.20 -4.96
C LYS A 88 -9.41 40.43 -6.04
N VAL A 89 -9.15 39.13 -5.83
CA VAL A 89 -8.48 38.27 -6.82
C VAL A 89 -9.31 38.21 -8.11
N VAL A 90 -10.60 37.96 -7.99
CA VAL A 90 -11.54 37.96 -9.15
C VAL A 90 -11.52 39.31 -9.90
N GLY A 91 -11.53 40.43 -9.17
CA GLY A 91 -11.40 41.78 -9.74
C GLY A 91 -10.11 41.99 -10.50
N LEU A 92 -8.98 41.55 -9.94
CA LEU A 92 -7.66 41.60 -10.59
C LEU A 92 -7.63 40.77 -11.89
N MET A 93 -8.20 39.57 -11.85
CA MET A 93 -8.27 38.68 -13.03
C MET A 93 -9.13 39.34 -14.14
N LYS A 94 -10.31 39.89 -13.81
CA LYS A 94 -11.15 40.62 -14.76
C LYS A 94 -10.45 41.83 -15.35
N ALA A 95 -9.57 42.48 -14.60
CA ALA A 95 -8.77 43.61 -15.04
C ALA A 95 -7.48 43.21 -15.82
N GLY A 96 -7.29 41.93 -16.10
CA GLY A 96 -6.07 41.41 -16.79
C GLY A 96 -4.79 41.49 -15.96
N LYS A 97 -4.88 41.74 -14.64
CA LYS A 97 -3.73 41.85 -13.73
C LYS A 97 -3.37 40.48 -13.15
N TYR A 98 -3.12 39.50 -14.02
CA TYR A 98 -2.95 38.08 -13.63
C TYR A 98 -1.76 37.86 -12.68
N LYS A 99 -0.61 38.53 -12.93
CA LYS A 99 0.55 38.41 -12.04
C LYS A 99 0.23 38.86 -10.62
N THR A 100 -0.43 40.01 -10.46
CA THR A 100 -0.80 40.55 -9.14
C THR A 100 -1.81 39.63 -8.43
N ALA A 101 -2.77 39.08 -9.19
CA ALA A 101 -3.73 38.10 -8.66
C ALA A 101 -3.00 36.85 -8.16
N SER A 102 -2.08 36.34 -8.96
CA SER A 102 -1.24 35.19 -8.64
C SER A 102 -0.39 35.40 -7.37
N ASP A 103 0.34 36.52 -7.31
CA ASP A 103 1.16 36.86 -6.15
C ASP A 103 0.31 36.93 -4.85
N LEU A 104 -0.90 37.48 -4.97
CA LEU A 104 -1.85 37.55 -3.84
C LEU A 104 -2.31 36.17 -3.39
N VAL A 105 -2.63 35.27 -4.33
CA VAL A 105 -3.02 33.87 -4.05
C VAL A 105 -1.86 33.12 -3.41
N CYS A 106 -0.68 33.14 -4.01
CA CYS A 106 0.48 32.41 -3.50
C CYS A 106 0.84 32.84 -2.07
N LYS A 107 0.73 34.14 -1.78
CA LYS A 107 1.10 34.68 -0.47
C LYS A 107 0.08 34.35 0.63
N ASN A 108 -1.21 34.27 0.30
CA ASN A 108 -2.27 34.26 1.34
C ASN A 108 -3.13 33.00 1.32
N TRP A 109 -3.23 32.28 0.19
CA TRP A 109 -4.17 31.15 0.04
C TRP A 109 -3.51 29.80 0.06
N LEU A 110 -2.27 29.71 -0.40
CA LEU A 110 -1.60 28.43 -0.46
C LEU A 110 -1.08 28.03 0.93
N GLY A 111 -1.65 26.96 1.45
CA GLY A 111 -1.20 26.32 2.66
C GLY A 111 0.11 25.56 2.45
N ARG A 112 0.56 24.85 3.45
CA ARG A 112 1.70 23.93 3.37
C ARG A 112 1.29 22.60 2.73
N LEU A 113 2.29 21.79 2.35
CA LEU A 113 2.09 20.43 1.85
C LEU A 113 1.38 19.55 2.89
N HIS A 114 0.62 18.57 2.40
CA HIS A 114 0.06 17.52 3.24
C HIS A 114 1.15 16.70 3.91
N GLN A 115 0.77 16.00 4.98
CA GLN A 115 1.63 15.01 5.60
C GLN A 115 1.73 13.75 4.72
N TYR A 116 2.63 12.85 5.06
CA TYR A 116 3.20 11.86 4.15
C TYR A 116 2.78 10.45 4.55
N TYR A 117 2.41 9.63 3.56
CA TYR A 117 2.31 8.19 3.74
C TYR A 117 3.66 7.61 4.14
N GLN A 118 3.68 6.71 5.12
CA GLN A 118 4.92 6.20 5.71
C GLN A 118 5.08 4.70 5.45
N PRO A 119 6.32 4.22 5.19
CA PRO A 119 6.63 2.80 5.21
C PRO A 119 6.54 2.27 6.65
N PHE A 120 6.14 1.02 6.80
CA PHE A 120 6.03 0.40 8.13
C PHE A 120 7.40 -0.10 8.62
N GLY A 121 8.10 -0.77 7.74
CA GLY A 121 9.40 -1.40 7.98
C GLY A 121 9.58 -2.61 7.08
N ASP A 122 10.58 -3.42 7.41
CA ASP A 122 10.91 -4.64 6.67
C ASP A 122 10.93 -5.84 7.61
N LEU A 123 10.39 -6.97 7.15
CA LEU A 123 10.65 -8.28 7.74
C LEU A 123 11.77 -8.95 6.93
N HIS A 124 12.85 -9.28 7.59
CA HIS A 124 13.96 -10.03 7.02
C HIS A 124 13.91 -11.48 7.46
N ILE A 125 14.33 -12.37 6.56
CA ILE A 125 14.50 -13.80 6.85
C ILE A 125 15.87 -14.21 6.34
N GLN A 126 16.75 -14.54 7.25
CA GLN A 126 18.09 -15.02 6.96
C GLN A 126 18.08 -16.55 6.93
N ASN A 127 18.54 -17.16 5.84
CA ASN A 127 18.82 -18.58 5.79
C ASN A 127 20.18 -18.84 6.48
N ASN A 128 20.17 -19.63 7.56
CA ASN A 128 21.38 -19.94 8.33
C ASN A 128 22.21 -21.08 7.71
N LYS A 129 21.73 -21.68 6.60
CA LYS A 129 22.44 -22.72 5.82
C LYS A 129 22.82 -22.17 4.44
N PRO A 130 23.80 -21.25 4.33
CA PRO A 130 24.14 -20.62 3.06
C PRO A 130 24.63 -21.64 2.03
N GLY A 131 24.52 -21.32 0.76
CA GLY A 131 24.97 -22.14 -0.35
C GLY A 131 24.40 -21.66 -1.67
N ASP A 132 24.96 -22.14 -2.78
CA ASP A 132 24.50 -21.78 -4.10
C ASP A 132 23.08 -22.30 -4.38
N ALA A 133 22.24 -21.45 -4.92
CA ALA A 133 20.89 -21.81 -5.33
C ALA A 133 20.86 -22.29 -6.79
N ALA A 134 20.06 -23.31 -7.07
CA ALA A 134 19.79 -23.81 -8.40
C ALA A 134 18.29 -23.97 -8.61
N GLY A 135 17.84 -23.92 -9.87
CA GLY A 135 16.44 -24.10 -10.23
C GLY A 135 15.52 -23.04 -9.60
N TYR A 136 16.04 -21.83 -9.46
CA TYR A 136 15.32 -20.72 -8.85
C TYR A 136 14.15 -20.25 -9.71
N LYS A 137 13.02 -20.01 -9.04
CA LYS A 137 11.86 -19.34 -9.63
C LYS A 137 11.10 -18.58 -8.55
N ARG A 138 10.82 -17.29 -8.78
CA ARG A 138 9.81 -16.54 -8.04
C ARG A 138 8.64 -16.18 -8.95
N ALA A 139 7.45 -16.17 -8.41
CA ALA A 139 6.24 -15.94 -9.17
C ALA A 139 5.16 -15.25 -8.32
N LEU A 140 4.35 -14.44 -8.97
CA LEU A 140 3.09 -13.95 -8.44
C LEU A 140 1.96 -14.57 -9.27
N ASN A 141 1.25 -15.51 -8.68
CA ASN A 141 0.01 -16.05 -9.22
C ASN A 141 -1.11 -15.03 -8.98
N ILE A 142 -1.45 -14.23 -10.01
CA ILE A 142 -2.49 -13.21 -9.89
C ILE A 142 -3.91 -13.78 -9.97
N SER A 143 -4.08 -15.08 -10.28
CA SER A 143 -5.37 -15.74 -10.18
C SER A 143 -5.76 -16.09 -8.73
N ASP A 144 -4.76 -16.24 -7.84
CA ASP A 144 -4.94 -16.59 -6.43
C ASP A 144 -4.37 -15.53 -5.48
N ALA A 145 -3.71 -14.50 -5.99
CA ALA A 145 -3.01 -13.47 -5.22
C ALA A 145 -1.97 -14.05 -4.24
N VAL A 146 -1.17 -15.02 -4.71
CA VAL A 146 -0.12 -15.69 -3.93
C VAL A 146 1.23 -15.48 -4.60
N ALA A 147 2.21 -14.97 -3.85
CA ALA A 147 3.61 -14.91 -4.26
C ALA A 147 4.33 -16.20 -3.82
N THR A 148 5.11 -16.79 -4.72
CA THR A 148 5.86 -18.02 -4.47
C THR A 148 7.33 -17.85 -4.80
N THR A 149 8.21 -18.51 -4.04
CA THR A 149 9.65 -18.63 -4.33
C THR A 149 10.05 -20.07 -4.16
N VAL A 150 10.61 -20.67 -5.20
CA VAL A 150 11.08 -22.07 -5.21
C VAL A 150 12.54 -22.11 -5.64
N TYR A 151 13.35 -22.86 -4.92
CA TYR A 151 14.76 -23.07 -5.26
C TYR A 151 15.30 -24.35 -4.62
N LYS A 152 16.46 -24.80 -5.09
CA LYS A 152 17.25 -25.85 -4.43
C LYS A 152 18.54 -25.26 -3.90
N GLN A 153 18.90 -25.57 -2.67
CA GLN A 153 20.16 -25.15 -2.04
C GLN A 153 20.74 -26.31 -1.22
N ASN A 154 22.00 -26.62 -1.43
CA ASN A 154 22.66 -27.77 -0.77
C ASN A 154 21.89 -29.10 -0.99
N GLY A 155 21.23 -29.27 -2.15
CA GLY A 155 20.43 -30.45 -2.47
C GLY A 155 19.01 -30.47 -1.91
N VAL A 156 18.67 -29.56 -1.01
CA VAL A 156 17.32 -29.40 -0.41
C VAL A 156 16.48 -28.47 -1.28
N LYS A 157 15.24 -28.88 -1.58
CA LYS A 157 14.26 -28.00 -2.21
C LYS A 157 13.52 -27.21 -1.15
N TYR A 158 13.47 -25.89 -1.35
CA TYR A 158 12.68 -24.95 -0.54
C TYR A 158 11.55 -24.38 -1.36
N GLU A 159 10.42 -24.19 -0.70
CA GLU A 159 9.25 -23.53 -1.24
C GLU A 159 8.73 -22.52 -0.20
N ARG A 160 8.52 -21.29 -0.64
CA ARG A 160 7.95 -20.21 0.18
C ARG A 160 6.73 -19.66 -0.52
N GLU A 161 5.61 -19.57 0.19
CA GLU A 161 4.39 -18.90 -0.25
C GLU A 161 4.10 -17.71 0.64
N VAL A 162 3.69 -16.58 0.04
CA VAL A 162 3.32 -15.36 0.79
C VAL A 162 2.04 -14.80 0.21
N PHE A 163 1.06 -14.51 1.06
CA PHE A 163 -0.17 -13.85 0.65
C PHE A 163 -0.70 -12.92 1.74
N ALA A 164 -1.54 -11.95 1.33
CA ALA A 164 -2.20 -11.03 2.25
C ALA A 164 -3.71 -11.33 2.26
N SER A 165 -4.21 -11.92 3.35
CA SER A 165 -5.62 -12.30 3.50
C SER A 165 -6.47 -11.08 3.87
N HIS A 166 -7.49 -10.77 3.05
CA HIS A 166 -8.46 -9.73 3.37
C HIS A 166 -9.44 -10.16 4.48
N PRO A 167 -10.07 -11.34 4.44
CA PRO A 167 -11.02 -11.76 5.48
C PRO A 167 -10.38 -11.91 6.86
N ASP A 168 -9.09 -12.23 6.94
CA ASP A 168 -8.36 -12.42 8.19
C ASP A 168 -7.50 -11.24 8.59
N ASN A 169 -7.27 -10.30 7.63
CA ASN A 169 -6.55 -9.05 7.82
C ASN A 169 -5.08 -9.24 8.26
N VAL A 170 -4.42 -10.29 7.76
CA VAL A 170 -3.05 -10.67 8.05
C VAL A 170 -2.25 -10.91 6.77
N ILE A 171 -0.93 -10.87 6.88
CA ILE A 171 -0.01 -11.45 5.91
C ILE A 171 0.40 -12.82 6.43
N VAL A 172 0.32 -13.83 5.58
CA VAL A 172 0.73 -15.21 5.90
C VAL A 172 1.91 -15.57 5.02
N MET A 173 2.93 -16.13 5.64
CA MET A 173 4.10 -16.66 4.96
C MET A 173 4.30 -18.12 5.38
N HIS A 174 4.43 -19.00 4.41
CA HIS A 174 4.62 -20.43 4.61
C HIS A 174 5.95 -20.89 3.99
N LEU A 175 6.76 -21.58 4.76
CA LEU A 175 8.03 -22.18 4.33
C LEU A 175 7.96 -23.68 4.46
N LYS A 176 8.47 -24.35 3.42
CA LYS A 176 8.56 -25.80 3.37
C LYS A 176 9.87 -26.25 2.73
N SER A 177 10.45 -27.33 3.26
CA SER A 177 11.56 -28.05 2.64
C SER A 177 11.16 -29.51 2.35
N ASP A 178 11.80 -30.10 1.33
CA ASP A 178 11.60 -31.51 0.99
C ASP A 178 12.44 -32.48 1.85
N THR A 179 13.21 -31.94 2.78
CA THR A 179 14.12 -32.70 3.64
C THR A 179 13.75 -32.50 5.12
N PRO A 180 13.64 -33.59 5.93
CA PRO A 180 13.40 -33.46 7.37
C PRO A 180 14.44 -32.56 8.04
N ASN A 181 13.97 -31.65 8.91
CA ASN A 181 14.82 -30.66 9.59
C ASN A 181 15.62 -29.74 8.62
N GLY A 182 15.11 -29.56 7.38
CA GLY A 182 15.79 -28.78 6.36
C GLY A 182 15.81 -27.28 6.66
N ILE A 183 14.84 -26.77 7.42
CA ILE A 183 14.71 -25.35 7.74
C ILE A 183 15.59 -24.99 8.94
N ASP A 184 16.40 -23.93 8.76
CA ASP A 184 17.16 -23.25 9.79
C ASP A 184 17.27 -21.77 9.36
N ILE A 185 16.46 -20.92 9.98
CA ILE A 185 16.30 -19.51 9.58
C ILE A 185 16.22 -18.60 10.79
N SER A 186 16.66 -17.34 10.60
CA SER A 186 16.47 -16.27 11.56
C SER A 186 15.60 -15.17 10.96
N LEU A 187 14.72 -14.60 11.78
CA LEU A 187 13.83 -13.51 11.34
C LEU A 187 14.00 -12.32 12.26
N ASP A 188 14.02 -11.13 11.67
CA ASP A 188 14.04 -9.84 12.39
C ASP A 188 13.27 -8.77 11.63
N PHE A 189 12.83 -7.74 12.37
CA PHE A 189 12.28 -6.54 11.81
C PHE A 189 13.30 -5.40 11.77
N THR A 190 13.21 -4.58 10.74
CA THR A 190 13.80 -3.25 10.71
C THR A 190 12.75 -2.20 10.37
N SER A 191 12.98 -0.95 10.74
CA SER A 191 12.11 0.16 10.35
C SER A 191 12.93 1.41 10.08
N PRO A 192 12.54 2.27 9.12
CA PRO A 192 13.18 3.55 8.90
C PRO A 192 12.86 4.58 9.98
N HIS A 193 11.92 4.27 10.88
CA HIS A 193 11.54 5.15 11.99
C HIS A 193 12.45 4.90 13.19
N PRO A 194 13.22 5.92 13.66
CA PRO A 194 14.15 5.76 14.77
C PRO A 194 13.46 5.48 16.12
N THR A 195 12.15 5.68 16.19
CA THR A 195 11.31 5.36 17.34
C THR A 195 10.90 3.89 17.40
N ALA A 196 11.12 3.15 16.31
CA ALA A 196 10.73 1.76 16.22
C ALA A 196 11.66 0.87 17.07
N GLN A 197 11.07 -0.06 17.79
CA GLN A 197 11.74 -1.03 18.63
C GLN A 197 11.19 -2.42 18.38
N GLN A 198 12.08 -3.38 18.24
CA GLN A 198 11.74 -4.80 18.19
C GLN A 198 11.81 -5.38 19.59
N LYS A 199 10.86 -6.27 19.91
CA LYS A 199 10.81 -6.99 21.19
C LYS A 199 10.31 -8.41 21.00
N GLY A 200 11.02 -9.36 21.57
CA GLY A 200 10.58 -10.74 21.70
C GLY A 200 9.67 -10.94 22.92
N THR A 201 8.68 -11.82 22.78
CA THR A 201 7.89 -12.35 23.89
C THR A 201 7.98 -13.87 23.89
N ASP A 202 7.28 -14.55 24.79
CA ASP A 202 7.33 -16.02 24.87
C ASP A 202 6.85 -16.71 23.57
N ASP A 203 6.03 -16.03 22.75
CA ASP A 203 5.35 -16.66 21.61
C ASP A 203 5.36 -15.86 20.31
N ARG A 204 5.86 -14.62 20.31
CA ARG A 204 5.83 -13.74 19.13
C ARG A 204 6.92 -12.69 19.14
N LEU A 205 7.24 -12.16 17.96
CA LEU A 205 8.10 -11.01 17.76
C LEU A 205 7.23 -9.78 17.47
N ILE A 206 7.52 -8.68 18.14
CA ILE A 206 6.77 -7.43 18.03
C ILE A 206 7.69 -6.34 17.49
N LEU A 207 7.22 -5.58 16.50
CA LEU A 207 7.78 -4.29 16.12
C LEU A 207 6.79 -3.21 16.53
N HIS A 208 7.18 -2.32 17.43
CA HIS A 208 6.38 -1.18 17.86
C HIS A 208 7.10 0.13 17.60
N GLY A 209 6.39 1.19 17.19
CA GLY A 209 7.00 2.48 16.93
C GLY A 209 5.99 3.61 16.81
N GLN A 210 6.52 4.81 16.55
CA GLN A 210 5.74 6.00 16.26
C GLN A 210 6.25 6.64 14.97
N ALA A 211 5.37 6.88 14.01
CA ALA A 211 5.66 7.62 12.79
C ALA A 211 5.94 9.09 13.11
N PRO A 212 6.61 9.84 12.22
CA PRO A 212 6.92 11.24 12.48
C PRO A 212 5.65 12.09 12.69
N GLY A 213 5.68 12.96 13.67
CA GLY A 213 4.61 13.92 13.90
C GLY A 213 4.63 15.10 12.94
N TYR A 214 5.71 15.25 12.17
CA TYR A 214 5.85 16.24 11.12
C TYR A 214 6.93 15.84 10.11
N VAL A 215 6.65 16.03 8.82
CA VAL A 215 7.60 15.82 7.71
C VAL A 215 7.49 16.98 6.72
N GLU A 216 8.63 17.50 6.24
CA GLU A 216 8.69 18.46 5.16
C GLU A 216 9.77 18.06 4.13
N ARG A 217 9.39 17.94 2.86
CA ARG A 217 10.32 17.60 1.78
C ARG A 217 11.17 18.76 1.28
N ARG A 218 10.66 20.01 1.44
CA ARG A 218 11.40 21.19 1.02
C ARG A 218 12.63 21.36 1.87
N THR A 219 13.74 21.77 1.25
CA THR A 219 14.94 22.10 2.02
C THR A 219 14.75 23.38 2.82
N PHE A 220 15.53 23.58 3.85
CA PHE A 220 15.50 24.83 4.62
C PHE A 220 15.79 26.05 3.74
N GLU A 221 16.72 25.91 2.79
CA GLU A 221 17.08 26.95 1.84
C GLU A 221 15.90 27.33 0.93
N GLN A 222 15.11 26.35 0.48
CA GLN A 222 13.91 26.60 -0.30
C GLN A 222 12.84 27.35 0.50
N ILE A 223 12.59 26.93 1.73
CA ILE A 223 11.61 27.58 2.61
C ILE A 223 12.02 29.02 2.91
N GLU A 224 13.30 29.25 3.22
CA GLU A 224 13.86 30.57 3.54
C GLU A 224 13.90 31.50 2.33
N GLN A 225 14.28 30.97 1.16
CA GLN A 225 14.28 31.73 -0.11
C GLN A 225 12.89 32.24 -0.49
N TRP A 226 11.84 31.45 -0.15
CA TRP A 226 10.47 31.85 -0.44
C TRP A 226 9.81 32.69 0.64
N GLY A 227 10.47 32.84 1.79
CA GLY A 227 9.93 33.56 2.94
C GLY A 227 8.77 32.84 3.61
N ASP A 228 8.74 31.49 3.52
CA ASP A 228 7.64 30.63 3.98
C ASP A 228 7.82 30.08 5.38
N GLN A 229 8.83 30.54 6.15
CA GLN A 229 9.12 30.06 7.50
C GLN A 229 7.88 30.08 8.41
N TYR A 230 7.03 31.10 8.24
CA TYR A 230 5.80 31.26 9.03
C TYR A 230 4.76 30.15 8.80
N LYS A 231 4.86 29.44 7.67
CA LYS A 231 3.99 28.27 7.36
C LYS A 231 4.45 27.00 8.07
N HIS A 232 5.65 26.99 8.62
CA HIS A 232 6.30 25.82 9.22
C HIS A 232 6.67 26.08 10.70
N PRO A 233 5.70 26.35 11.60
CA PRO A 233 5.95 26.63 12.99
C PRO A 233 6.58 25.45 13.74
N GLU A 234 6.51 24.24 13.18
CA GLU A 234 7.22 23.07 13.71
C GLU A 234 8.74 23.21 13.57
N LEU A 235 9.21 23.78 12.46
CA LEU A 235 10.62 23.90 12.10
C LEU A 235 11.23 25.25 12.49
N TYR A 236 10.42 26.32 12.59
CA TYR A 236 10.88 27.69 12.83
C TYR A 236 10.19 28.29 14.06
N ASP A 237 10.90 29.18 14.74
CA ASP A 237 10.33 30.01 15.80
C ASP A 237 9.58 31.24 15.24
N ALA A 238 8.98 32.03 16.12
CA ALA A 238 8.24 33.24 15.74
C ALA A 238 9.10 34.31 15.01
N ASN A 239 10.42 34.25 15.15
CA ASN A 239 11.36 35.15 14.49
C ASN A 239 11.89 34.57 13.17
N GLY A 240 11.42 33.41 12.73
CA GLY A 240 11.86 32.73 11.51
C GLY A 240 13.21 32.03 11.67
N LYS A 241 13.69 31.80 12.90
CA LYS A 241 14.91 31.04 13.16
C LYS A 241 14.61 29.54 13.22
N ARG A 242 15.47 28.73 12.60
CA ARG A 242 15.37 27.26 12.65
C ARG A 242 15.45 26.75 14.08
N LYS A 243 14.52 25.85 14.45
CA LYS A 243 14.51 25.12 15.72
C LYS A 243 15.34 23.84 15.65
N PHE A 244 15.44 23.24 14.45
CA PHE A 244 16.09 21.97 14.19
C PHE A 244 16.93 22.06 12.90
N ASP A 245 17.88 21.14 12.76
CA ASP A 245 18.68 20.92 11.55
C ASP A 245 18.09 19.82 10.62
N LYS A 246 16.98 19.21 11.05
CA LYS A 246 16.24 18.17 10.33
C LYS A 246 14.79 18.57 10.10
N ARG A 247 14.16 17.97 9.08
CA ARG A 247 12.81 18.30 8.60
C ARG A 247 11.80 17.18 8.83
N MET A 248 12.21 16.15 9.57
CA MET A 248 11.38 15.05 10.02
C MET A 248 11.51 14.99 11.54
N LEU A 249 10.39 15.17 12.25
CA LEU A 249 10.34 15.32 13.71
C LEU A 249 9.54 14.20 14.34
N TYR A 250 10.05 13.66 15.44
CA TYR A 250 9.46 12.53 16.17
C TYR A 250 9.29 12.86 17.66
N GLY A 251 8.32 12.20 18.26
CA GLY A 251 8.16 12.17 19.73
C GLY A 251 8.20 13.56 20.37
N ASP A 252 9.08 13.76 21.34
CA ASP A 252 9.16 14.99 22.12
C ASP A 252 9.54 16.24 21.30
N GLU A 253 10.23 16.06 20.17
CA GLU A 253 10.58 17.17 19.28
C GLU A 253 9.35 17.86 18.70
N ILE A 254 8.24 17.14 18.62
CA ILE A 254 6.97 17.64 18.11
C ILE A 254 5.84 17.50 19.12
N GLY A 255 6.17 17.50 20.43
CA GLY A 255 5.20 17.43 21.52
C GLY A 255 4.42 16.11 21.57
N GLY A 256 5.06 15.00 21.28
CA GLY A 256 4.47 13.65 21.31
C GLY A 256 3.56 13.32 20.14
N LYS A 257 3.46 14.19 19.11
CA LYS A 257 2.64 13.96 17.93
C LYS A 257 3.23 12.85 17.06
N GLY A 258 2.36 12.18 16.32
CA GLY A 258 2.70 11.10 15.40
C GLY A 258 1.84 9.86 15.67
N MET A 259 1.69 9.04 14.65
CA MET A 259 0.86 7.84 14.69
C MET A 259 1.66 6.67 15.24
N PHE A 260 1.14 6.03 16.29
CA PHE A 260 1.71 4.78 16.78
C PHE A 260 1.36 3.63 15.83
N PHE A 261 2.27 2.66 15.72
CA PHE A 261 2.08 1.47 14.92
C PHE A 261 2.68 0.24 15.59
N GLU A 262 2.11 -0.92 15.31
CA GLU A 262 2.62 -2.21 15.79
C GLU A 262 2.40 -3.32 14.77
N ALA A 263 3.42 -4.16 14.61
CA ALA A 263 3.34 -5.46 13.95
C ALA A 263 3.61 -6.57 14.95
N GLN A 264 2.87 -7.68 14.84
CA GLN A 264 3.09 -8.89 15.63
C GLN A 264 3.25 -10.09 14.68
N LEU A 265 4.38 -10.77 14.78
CA LEU A 265 4.74 -11.94 13.99
C LEU A 265 4.78 -13.18 14.86
N LYS A 266 3.97 -14.19 14.54
CA LYS A 266 3.96 -15.46 15.27
C LYS A 266 4.29 -16.64 14.36
N PRO A 267 5.30 -17.46 14.69
CA PRO A 267 5.54 -18.74 14.05
C PRO A 267 4.52 -19.78 14.51
N VAL A 268 4.08 -20.63 13.57
CA VAL A 268 3.19 -21.76 13.83
C VAL A 268 3.76 -23.00 13.15
N PHE A 269 3.83 -24.09 13.89
CA PHE A 269 4.36 -25.35 13.40
C PHE A 269 3.23 -26.34 13.15
N PRO A 270 3.05 -26.81 11.89
CA PRO A 270 2.12 -27.91 11.60
C PRO A 270 2.55 -29.25 12.18
N LYS A 271 3.87 -29.38 12.41
CA LYS A 271 4.55 -30.55 12.98
C LYS A 271 5.56 -30.08 14.03
N ASP A 272 6.39 -31.01 14.51
CA ASP A 272 7.47 -30.67 15.43
C ASP A 272 8.45 -29.65 14.85
N GLY A 273 8.89 -28.72 15.68
CA GLY A 273 9.86 -27.68 15.34
C GLY A 273 10.36 -26.98 16.59
N LYS A 274 11.47 -26.28 16.48
CA LYS A 274 12.02 -25.47 17.57
C LYS A 274 12.08 -24.00 17.20
N CYS A 275 11.74 -23.17 18.17
CA CYS A 275 11.74 -21.73 18.04
C CYS A 275 12.36 -21.10 19.28
N GLU A 276 13.27 -20.17 19.07
CA GLU A 276 13.80 -19.28 20.09
C GLU A 276 13.43 -17.84 19.71
N ILE A 277 12.76 -17.14 20.61
CA ILE A 277 12.35 -15.75 20.39
C ILE A 277 13.06 -14.89 21.43
N THR A 278 13.76 -13.87 20.94
CA THR A 278 14.47 -12.87 21.74
C THR A 278 14.21 -11.47 21.18
N ASP A 279 14.71 -10.44 21.86
CA ASP A 279 14.66 -9.08 21.33
C ASP A 279 15.49 -8.91 20.03
N ALA A 280 16.42 -9.83 19.74
CA ALA A 280 17.17 -9.84 18.50
C ALA A 280 16.39 -10.44 17.30
N GLY A 281 15.34 -11.22 17.56
CA GLY A 281 14.55 -11.86 16.51
C GLY A 281 14.05 -13.26 16.87
N ILE A 282 13.63 -13.99 15.86
CA ILE A 282 13.16 -15.38 15.93
C ILE A 282 14.20 -16.28 15.27
N HIS A 283 14.60 -17.36 15.92
CA HIS A 283 15.36 -18.44 15.32
C HIS A 283 14.52 -19.72 15.24
N ILE A 284 14.33 -20.22 14.02
CA ILE A 284 13.58 -21.45 13.71
C ILE A 284 14.55 -22.53 13.25
N TYR A 285 14.47 -23.72 13.84
CA TYR A 285 15.29 -24.85 13.49
C TYR A 285 14.62 -26.21 13.79
N ASN A 286 15.20 -27.29 13.28
CA ASN A 286 14.70 -28.67 13.46
C ASN A 286 13.23 -28.83 12.99
N THR A 287 12.87 -28.27 11.83
CA THR A 287 11.59 -28.47 11.18
C THR A 287 11.76 -28.56 9.65
N ASP A 288 10.80 -29.14 8.97
CA ASP A 288 10.66 -29.13 7.52
C ASP A 288 9.51 -28.22 7.04
N GLU A 289 8.70 -27.71 7.98
CA GLU A 289 7.55 -26.85 7.65
C GLU A 289 7.25 -25.89 8.81
N VAL A 290 7.06 -24.62 8.46
CA VAL A 290 6.61 -23.58 9.39
C VAL A 290 5.82 -22.52 8.60
N TYR A 291 4.78 -21.95 9.22
CA TYR A 291 4.17 -20.74 8.69
C TYR A 291 4.14 -19.64 9.74
N PHE A 292 4.09 -18.42 9.26
CA PHE A 292 4.08 -17.22 10.08
C PHE A 292 2.82 -16.43 9.79
N ILE A 293 2.19 -15.91 10.83
CA ILE A 293 1.08 -14.98 10.73
C ILE A 293 1.57 -13.62 11.21
N LEU A 294 1.47 -12.62 10.34
CA LEU A 294 1.84 -11.24 10.60
C LEU A 294 0.58 -10.37 10.62
N SER A 295 0.29 -9.77 11.77
CA SER A 295 -0.71 -8.73 11.92
C SER A 295 -0.06 -7.36 12.03
N MET A 296 -0.70 -6.33 11.50
CA MET A 296 -0.24 -4.93 11.57
C MET A 296 -1.41 -4.03 11.94
N ALA A 297 -1.14 -3.00 12.74
CA ALA A 297 -2.12 -1.99 13.12
C ALA A 297 -1.47 -0.64 13.38
N THR A 298 -2.27 0.42 13.27
CA THR A 298 -1.88 1.79 13.64
C THR A 298 -2.89 2.36 14.62
N SER A 299 -2.51 3.47 15.26
CA SER A 299 -3.41 4.21 16.16
C SER A 299 -4.42 5.10 15.43
N PHE A 300 -4.53 5.00 14.10
CA PHE A 300 -5.53 5.75 13.33
C PHE A 300 -6.95 5.49 13.81
N ASN A 301 -7.70 6.56 14.15
CA ASN A 301 -9.07 6.50 14.68
C ASN A 301 -10.03 7.48 13.97
N GLY A 302 -9.74 7.83 12.71
CA GLY A 302 -10.51 8.77 11.92
C GLY A 302 -9.69 9.97 11.47
N PHE A 303 -10.17 10.62 10.41
CA PHE A 303 -9.45 11.72 9.75
C PHE A 303 -9.38 13.01 10.58
N ASP A 304 -10.26 13.16 11.57
CA ASP A 304 -10.46 14.34 12.43
C ASP A 304 -9.92 14.17 13.85
N LYS A 305 -9.29 13.02 14.16
CA LYS A 305 -8.77 12.68 15.48
C LYS A 305 -7.26 12.60 15.49
N SER A 306 -6.64 13.14 16.55
CA SER A 306 -5.20 13.02 16.77
C SER A 306 -4.82 11.56 17.01
N PRO A 307 -3.92 10.95 16.22
CA PRO A 307 -3.56 9.54 16.39
C PRO A 307 -2.73 9.30 17.68
N SER A 308 -2.12 10.35 18.22
CA SER A 308 -1.32 10.25 19.45
C SER A 308 -2.14 10.46 20.73
N ARG A 309 -3.27 11.20 20.67
CA ARG A 309 -4.10 11.53 21.85
C ARG A 309 -5.45 10.81 21.86
N ASP A 310 -6.08 10.73 20.69
CA ASP A 310 -7.42 10.16 20.50
C ASP A 310 -7.37 8.86 19.70
N GLY A 311 -6.17 8.32 19.50
CA GLY A 311 -5.91 7.10 18.75
C GLY A 311 -6.42 5.85 19.44
N ILE A 312 -6.58 4.79 18.66
CA ILE A 312 -6.81 3.44 19.21
C ILE A 312 -5.46 2.81 19.58
N ASP A 313 -5.47 1.87 20.52
CA ASP A 313 -4.28 1.11 20.87
C ASP A 313 -3.89 0.13 19.72
N PRO A 314 -2.76 0.36 19.02
CA PRO A 314 -2.34 -0.51 17.92
C PRO A 314 -1.93 -1.91 18.42
N SER A 315 -1.41 -2.03 19.65
CA SER A 315 -1.00 -3.31 20.23
C SER A 315 -2.20 -4.22 20.44
N ALA A 316 -3.24 -3.71 21.11
CA ALA A 316 -4.48 -4.46 21.32
C ALA A 316 -5.16 -4.83 20.00
N LYS A 317 -5.15 -3.91 19.01
CA LYS A 317 -5.74 -4.17 17.69
C LYS A 317 -4.96 -5.23 16.91
N ALA A 318 -3.62 -5.15 16.87
CA ALA A 318 -2.78 -6.14 16.20
C ALA A 318 -2.92 -7.53 16.86
N ALA A 319 -2.90 -7.58 18.21
CA ALA A 319 -3.14 -8.81 18.95
C ALA A 319 -4.49 -9.44 18.63
N SER A 320 -5.57 -8.66 18.63
CA SER A 320 -6.92 -9.16 18.31
C SER A 320 -7.01 -9.74 16.89
N ILE A 321 -6.36 -9.11 15.91
CA ILE A 321 -6.28 -9.60 14.54
C ILE A 321 -5.51 -10.93 14.50
N LEU A 322 -4.36 -10.99 15.15
CA LEU A 322 -3.51 -12.16 15.20
C LEU A 322 -4.22 -13.35 15.84
N GLU A 323 -4.81 -13.16 17.03
CA GLU A 323 -5.51 -14.23 17.76
C GLU A 323 -6.70 -14.81 16.96
N LYS A 324 -7.41 -13.94 16.23
CA LYS A 324 -8.50 -14.41 15.34
C LYS A 324 -7.93 -15.27 14.20
N ALA A 325 -6.82 -14.88 13.58
CA ALA A 325 -6.21 -15.65 12.50
C ALA A 325 -5.62 -16.97 12.99
N LEU A 326 -5.09 -17.03 14.21
CA LEU A 326 -4.56 -18.24 14.85
C LEU A 326 -5.60 -19.32 15.11
N SER A 327 -6.89 -19.00 15.04
CA SER A 327 -7.97 -20.01 15.13
C SER A 327 -8.08 -20.90 13.88
N TYR A 328 -7.33 -20.59 12.82
CA TYR A 328 -7.30 -21.31 11.56
C TYR A 328 -5.91 -21.89 11.29
N ASP A 329 -5.86 -23.07 10.69
CA ASP A 329 -4.62 -23.60 10.14
C ASP A 329 -4.24 -22.92 8.80
N TYR A 330 -3.04 -23.21 8.31
CA TYR A 330 -2.53 -22.64 7.08
C TYR A 330 -3.45 -22.90 5.87
N GLN A 331 -3.97 -24.13 5.72
CA GLN A 331 -4.81 -24.48 4.58
C GLN A 331 -6.14 -23.72 4.60
N THR A 332 -6.72 -23.56 5.77
CA THR A 332 -7.94 -22.79 5.97
C THR A 332 -7.71 -21.31 5.68
N LEU A 333 -6.61 -20.71 6.18
CA LEU A 333 -6.24 -19.32 5.88
C LEU A 333 -6.06 -19.09 4.38
N LYS A 334 -5.34 -20.01 3.70
CA LYS A 334 -5.12 -19.93 2.24
C LYS A 334 -6.42 -20.09 1.46
N GLN A 335 -7.28 -21.00 1.85
CA GLN A 335 -8.60 -21.21 1.23
C GLN A 335 -9.47 -19.94 1.37
N ARG A 336 -9.60 -19.39 2.58
CA ARG A 336 -10.37 -18.17 2.86
C ARG A 336 -9.86 -16.99 2.04
N HIS A 337 -8.54 -16.81 1.98
CA HIS A 337 -7.89 -15.80 1.14
C HIS A 337 -8.25 -15.98 -0.34
N THR A 338 -8.07 -17.19 -0.86
CA THR A 338 -8.27 -17.48 -2.29
C THR A 338 -9.76 -17.35 -2.68
N GLU A 339 -10.69 -17.82 -1.86
CA GLU A 339 -12.13 -17.71 -2.10
C GLU A 339 -12.60 -16.26 -2.11
N ASP A 340 -12.16 -15.44 -1.14
CA ASP A 340 -12.46 -14.01 -1.10
C ASP A 340 -11.91 -13.29 -2.33
N TYR A 341 -10.64 -13.50 -2.65
CA TYR A 341 -9.98 -12.86 -3.78
C TYR A 341 -10.62 -13.25 -5.12
N ARG A 342 -10.83 -14.53 -5.36
CA ARG A 342 -11.45 -15.04 -6.60
C ARG A 342 -12.90 -14.58 -6.76
N SER A 343 -13.62 -14.34 -5.67
CA SER A 343 -14.97 -13.79 -5.74
C SER A 343 -15.05 -12.46 -6.51
N LEU A 344 -13.94 -11.72 -6.58
CA LEU A 344 -13.77 -10.50 -7.35
C LEU A 344 -13.01 -10.75 -8.66
N PHE A 345 -11.90 -11.48 -8.60
CA PHE A 345 -11.02 -11.65 -9.74
C PHE A 345 -11.65 -12.46 -10.88
N ASP A 346 -12.35 -13.55 -10.57
CA ASP A 346 -12.94 -14.47 -11.55
C ASP A 346 -14.18 -13.89 -12.27
N ARG A 347 -14.62 -12.67 -11.93
CA ARG A 347 -15.74 -11.98 -12.60
C ARG A 347 -15.43 -11.54 -14.02
N VAL A 348 -14.15 -11.45 -14.40
CA VAL A 348 -13.72 -11.04 -15.74
C VAL A 348 -12.65 -11.98 -16.23
N ASP A 349 -12.96 -12.63 -17.33
CA ASP A 349 -12.03 -13.46 -18.09
C ASP A 349 -11.64 -12.75 -19.39
N PHE A 350 -10.34 -12.51 -19.59
CA PHE A 350 -9.82 -11.85 -20.76
C PHE A 350 -8.54 -12.55 -21.22
N GLU A 351 -8.59 -13.13 -22.42
CA GLU A 351 -7.50 -13.87 -23.03
C GLU A 351 -7.14 -13.31 -24.40
N LEU A 352 -5.85 -13.22 -24.64
CA LEU A 352 -5.26 -13.05 -25.96
C LEU A 352 -4.21 -14.14 -26.17
N PHE A 353 -3.92 -14.44 -27.44
CA PHE A 353 -3.07 -15.59 -27.75
C PHE A 353 -1.64 -15.16 -28.08
N SER A 354 -0.70 -15.80 -27.43
CA SER A 354 0.72 -15.80 -27.77
C SER A 354 1.23 -17.22 -27.92
N SER A 355 2.41 -17.38 -28.49
CA SER A 355 2.99 -18.72 -28.68
C SER A 355 3.32 -19.38 -27.32
N PRO A 356 3.34 -20.73 -27.26
CA PRO A 356 3.77 -21.43 -26.02
C PRO A 356 5.17 -21.02 -25.56
N GLU A 357 6.08 -20.74 -26.50
CA GLU A 357 7.45 -20.29 -26.20
C GLU A 357 7.45 -18.91 -25.51
N GLN A 358 6.62 -17.96 -25.99
CA GLN A 358 6.45 -16.65 -25.36
C GLN A 358 5.91 -16.80 -23.94
N LYS A 359 4.85 -17.60 -23.74
CA LYS A 359 4.26 -17.84 -22.42
C LYS A 359 5.22 -18.53 -21.43
N ALA A 360 6.16 -19.32 -21.96
CA ALA A 360 7.15 -20.03 -21.13
C ALA A 360 8.33 -19.16 -20.69
N MET A 361 8.48 -17.92 -21.21
CA MET A 361 9.56 -17.01 -20.83
C MET A 361 9.27 -16.28 -19.51
N PRO A 362 10.31 -15.91 -18.73
CA PRO A 362 10.19 -14.97 -17.62
C PRO A 362 9.55 -13.64 -18.07
N THR A 363 8.79 -13.02 -17.19
CA THR A 363 8.01 -11.81 -17.52
C THR A 363 8.90 -10.64 -17.95
N ASP A 364 10.08 -10.46 -17.34
CA ASP A 364 11.06 -9.45 -17.73
C ASP A 364 11.57 -9.70 -19.16
N LYS A 365 11.79 -10.96 -19.54
CA LYS A 365 12.22 -11.33 -20.90
C LYS A 365 11.14 -11.10 -21.93
N ARG A 366 9.87 -11.36 -21.58
CA ARG A 366 8.73 -11.03 -22.46
C ARG A 366 8.66 -9.51 -22.71
N LEU A 367 8.85 -8.70 -21.67
CA LEU A 367 8.86 -7.23 -21.76
C LEU A 367 10.03 -6.71 -22.62
N GLU A 368 11.25 -7.24 -22.43
CA GLU A 368 12.43 -6.88 -23.23
C GLU A 368 12.22 -7.14 -24.73
N GLN A 369 11.51 -8.22 -25.07
CA GLN A 369 11.28 -8.65 -26.45
C GLN A 369 10.03 -8.03 -27.08
N PHE A 370 9.17 -7.39 -26.30
CA PHE A 370 7.85 -6.92 -26.76
C PHE A 370 7.93 -5.95 -27.95
N ALA A 371 8.93 -5.08 -27.99
CA ALA A 371 9.10 -4.11 -29.08
C ALA A 371 9.40 -4.75 -30.45
N GLY A 372 9.96 -5.96 -30.47
CA GLY A 372 10.32 -6.70 -31.69
C GLY A 372 9.32 -7.80 -32.09
N ASN A 373 8.55 -8.29 -31.12
CA ASN A 373 7.62 -9.40 -31.29
C ASN A 373 6.30 -9.10 -30.58
N ALA A 374 5.21 -9.08 -31.33
CA ALA A 374 3.88 -8.93 -30.71
C ALA A 374 3.63 -10.08 -29.72
N ASP A 375 3.32 -9.74 -28.49
CA ASP A 375 2.92 -10.67 -27.43
C ASP A 375 1.56 -10.25 -26.84
N PRO A 376 0.44 -10.59 -27.52
CA PRO A 376 -0.88 -10.18 -27.08
C PRO A 376 -1.27 -10.71 -25.69
N ASP A 377 -0.83 -11.92 -25.33
CA ASP A 377 -1.09 -12.49 -24.01
C ASP A 377 -0.45 -11.66 -22.88
N LEU A 378 0.71 -11.03 -23.13
CA LEU A 378 1.32 -10.10 -22.16
C LEU A 378 0.45 -8.86 -21.93
N ALA A 379 -0.26 -8.36 -22.97
CA ALA A 379 -1.22 -7.28 -22.82
C ALA A 379 -2.45 -7.71 -22.00
N ALA A 380 -2.94 -8.94 -22.20
CA ALA A 380 -4.00 -9.51 -21.37
C ALA A 380 -3.55 -9.69 -19.91
N LEU A 381 -2.31 -10.14 -19.70
CA LEU A 381 -1.70 -10.26 -18.37
C LEU A 381 -1.60 -8.89 -17.69
N LEU A 382 -1.20 -7.82 -18.41
CA LEU A 382 -1.14 -6.46 -17.88
C LEU A 382 -2.52 -5.95 -17.47
N PHE A 383 -3.57 -6.19 -18.27
CA PHE A 383 -4.95 -5.87 -17.93
C PHE A 383 -5.38 -6.55 -16.62
N GLN A 384 -5.15 -7.85 -16.50
CA GLN A 384 -5.49 -8.61 -15.30
C GLN A 384 -4.62 -8.22 -14.09
N PHE A 385 -3.37 -7.82 -14.32
CA PHE A 385 -2.50 -7.29 -13.27
C PHE A 385 -3.02 -5.95 -12.73
N GLY A 386 -3.57 -5.08 -13.59
CA GLY A 386 -4.25 -3.85 -13.14
C GLY A 386 -5.43 -4.15 -12.23
N ARG A 387 -6.25 -5.17 -12.55
CA ARG A 387 -7.34 -5.64 -11.68
C ARG A 387 -6.82 -6.23 -10.37
N TYR A 388 -5.75 -7.02 -10.44
CA TYR A 388 -5.06 -7.53 -9.26
C TYR A 388 -4.63 -6.41 -8.31
N LEU A 389 -3.96 -5.36 -8.83
CA LEU A 389 -3.50 -4.23 -8.01
C LEU A 389 -4.66 -3.49 -7.34
N MET A 390 -5.80 -3.33 -8.03
CA MET A 390 -6.99 -2.71 -7.46
C MET A 390 -7.57 -3.56 -6.33
N ILE A 391 -7.75 -4.86 -6.51
CA ILE A 391 -8.27 -5.78 -5.48
C ILE A 391 -7.33 -5.84 -4.28
N SER A 392 -6.02 -5.87 -4.53
CA SER A 392 -5.00 -5.97 -3.48
C SER A 392 -4.80 -4.65 -2.72
N GLY A 393 -5.09 -3.50 -3.35
CA GLY A 393 -4.81 -2.18 -2.76
C GLY A 393 -6.03 -1.43 -2.24
N SER A 394 -7.26 -1.78 -2.68
CA SER A 394 -8.48 -1.04 -2.32
C SER A 394 -9.63 -1.98 -2.02
N ARG A 395 -9.99 -2.10 -0.76
CA ARG A 395 -11.10 -2.95 -0.27
C ARG A 395 -11.97 -2.19 0.73
N PRO A 396 -13.24 -2.57 0.87
CA PRO A 396 -14.13 -2.01 1.88
C PRO A 396 -13.49 -1.99 3.27
N GLY A 397 -13.59 -0.86 3.96
CA GLY A 397 -12.98 -0.65 5.29
C GLY A 397 -11.54 -0.15 5.26
N GLY A 398 -10.83 -0.20 4.11
CA GLY A 398 -9.48 0.34 3.89
C GLY A 398 -9.45 1.83 3.54
N GLN A 399 -8.29 2.40 3.23
CA GLN A 399 -8.14 3.72 2.62
C GLN A 399 -8.14 3.60 1.09
N PRO A 400 -8.40 4.70 0.34
CA PRO A 400 -8.27 4.69 -1.12
C PRO A 400 -6.83 4.40 -1.56
N LEU A 401 -6.66 4.02 -2.84
CA LEU A 401 -5.35 3.96 -3.48
C LEU A 401 -4.74 5.36 -3.52
N ASN A 402 -3.53 5.50 -2.96
CA ASN A 402 -2.71 6.70 -3.11
C ASN A 402 -1.92 6.66 -4.43
N LEU A 403 -0.95 7.57 -4.62
CA LEU A 403 -0.13 7.63 -5.84
C LEU A 403 0.71 6.36 -6.11
N GLN A 404 0.95 5.54 -5.09
CA GLN A 404 1.68 4.27 -5.18
C GLN A 404 0.80 3.06 -4.76
N GLY A 405 -0.52 3.19 -4.82
CA GLY A 405 -1.44 2.17 -4.34
C GLY A 405 -1.43 2.10 -2.81
N ILE A 406 -0.85 1.04 -2.25
CA ILE A 406 -0.57 0.89 -0.80
C ILE A 406 0.92 0.61 -0.54
N TRP A 407 1.75 0.52 -1.58
CA TRP A 407 3.16 0.12 -1.49
C TRP A 407 4.08 1.35 -1.55
N ASN A 408 4.91 1.55 -0.54
CA ASN A 408 5.84 2.67 -0.44
C ASN A 408 7.00 2.31 0.49
N LYS A 409 8.23 2.55 0.03
CA LYS A 409 9.45 2.32 0.81
C LYS A 409 10.03 3.57 1.45
N ASP A 410 9.59 4.77 1.02
CA ASP A 410 10.24 6.03 1.33
C ASP A 410 9.51 6.77 2.47
N THR A 411 10.26 7.34 3.40
CA THR A 411 9.71 8.22 4.45
C THR A 411 9.36 9.62 3.93
N ILE A 412 9.94 10.01 2.79
CA ILE A 412 9.60 11.22 2.04
C ILE A 412 9.29 10.80 0.58
N PRO A 413 8.17 10.12 0.36
CA PRO A 413 7.83 9.63 -0.97
C PRO A 413 7.53 10.79 -1.94
N ALA A 414 7.70 10.50 -3.23
CA ALA A 414 7.32 11.43 -4.29
C ALA A 414 5.86 11.86 -4.12
N TRP A 415 5.63 13.18 -4.22
CA TRP A 415 4.27 13.77 -4.08
C TRP A 415 3.55 13.36 -2.79
N ASN A 416 4.31 13.07 -1.72
CA ASN A 416 3.82 12.67 -0.39
C ASN A 416 3.08 11.32 -0.37
N CYS A 417 2.99 10.58 -1.48
CA CYS A 417 2.00 9.51 -1.70
C CYS A 417 0.60 9.95 -1.30
N GLY A 418 0.26 11.21 -1.59
CA GLY A 418 -1.05 11.78 -1.27
C GLY A 418 -2.15 11.28 -2.22
N TYR A 419 -3.37 11.68 -1.92
CA TYR A 419 -4.52 11.49 -2.81
C TYR A 419 -4.63 12.72 -3.72
N THR A 420 -4.05 12.63 -4.92
CA THR A 420 -4.14 13.69 -5.93
C THR A 420 -5.48 13.55 -6.66
N ILE A 421 -6.49 14.26 -6.16
CA ILE A 421 -7.90 14.06 -6.52
C ILE A 421 -8.33 14.75 -7.82
N ASN A 422 -7.46 15.55 -8.43
CA ASN A 422 -7.77 16.22 -9.71
C ASN A 422 -7.51 15.36 -10.94
N ILE A 423 -6.81 14.22 -10.82
CA ILE A 423 -6.59 13.28 -11.90
C ILE A 423 -6.14 11.88 -11.43
N ASN A 424 -5.09 11.76 -10.59
CA ASN A 424 -4.49 10.47 -10.28
C ASN A 424 -5.45 9.56 -9.52
N THR A 425 -6.15 10.07 -8.50
CA THR A 425 -7.17 9.30 -7.79
C THR A 425 -8.33 8.90 -8.72
N GLU A 426 -8.74 9.79 -9.62
CA GLU A 426 -9.74 9.48 -10.65
C GLU A 426 -9.27 8.33 -11.54
N MET A 427 -8.05 8.43 -12.09
CA MET A 427 -7.48 7.40 -12.95
C MET A 427 -7.33 6.06 -12.24
N ASN A 428 -6.95 6.06 -10.96
CA ASN A 428 -6.85 4.83 -10.17
C ASN A 428 -8.19 4.07 -10.12
N TYR A 429 -9.33 4.78 -10.15
CA TYR A 429 -10.65 4.18 -10.01
C TYR A 429 -11.47 4.11 -11.31
N TRP A 430 -11.01 4.68 -12.42
CA TRP A 430 -11.69 4.56 -13.72
C TRP A 430 -11.99 3.11 -14.15
N PRO A 431 -11.08 2.14 -13.93
CA PRO A 431 -11.35 0.76 -14.33
C PRO A 431 -12.35 0.03 -13.41
N ALA A 432 -12.66 0.52 -12.22
CA ALA A 432 -13.40 -0.23 -11.22
C ALA A 432 -14.76 -0.75 -11.73
N GLU A 433 -15.61 0.12 -12.26
CA GLU A 433 -16.92 -0.27 -12.82
C GLU A 433 -16.76 -1.08 -14.11
N LEU A 434 -15.89 -0.63 -15.02
CA LEU A 434 -15.67 -1.27 -16.32
C LEU A 434 -15.12 -2.70 -16.19
N THR A 435 -14.43 -3.00 -15.08
CA THR A 435 -13.82 -4.31 -14.83
C THR A 435 -14.50 -5.12 -13.74
N ASN A 436 -15.76 -4.73 -13.40
CA ASN A 436 -16.61 -5.43 -12.42
C ASN A 436 -15.98 -5.52 -11.01
N LEU A 437 -15.45 -4.38 -10.51
CA LEU A 437 -14.81 -4.23 -9.20
C LEU A 437 -15.40 -3.05 -8.41
N SER A 438 -16.71 -2.83 -8.49
CA SER A 438 -17.43 -1.71 -7.86
C SER A 438 -17.16 -1.60 -6.38
N GLU A 439 -17.04 -2.73 -5.66
CA GLU A 439 -16.76 -2.75 -4.22
C GLU A 439 -15.41 -2.12 -3.87
N CYS A 440 -14.45 -2.15 -4.79
CA CYS A 440 -13.13 -1.53 -4.59
C CYS A 440 -13.21 0.01 -4.54
N GLN A 441 -14.33 0.62 -4.91
CA GLN A 441 -14.54 2.07 -4.82
C GLN A 441 -15.03 2.53 -3.43
N GLU A 442 -15.47 1.63 -2.56
CA GLU A 442 -16.00 2.03 -1.24
C GLU A 442 -15.06 2.96 -0.46
N PRO A 443 -13.74 2.71 -0.40
CA PRO A 443 -12.81 3.62 0.25
C PRO A 443 -12.79 5.03 -0.36
N LEU A 444 -12.91 5.15 -1.68
CA LEU A 444 -13.03 6.44 -2.37
C LEU A 444 -14.32 7.17 -1.97
N PHE A 445 -15.45 6.49 -1.99
CA PHE A 445 -16.71 7.10 -1.59
C PHE A 445 -16.73 7.54 -0.13
N ARG A 446 -16.07 6.79 0.75
CA ARG A 446 -15.86 7.20 2.13
C ARG A 446 -15.01 8.45 2.21
N MET A 447 -13.88 8.53 1.49
CA MET A 447 -13.05 9.72 1.42
C MET A 447 -13.84 10.95 0.93
N ILE A 448 -14.70 10.80 -0.08
CA ILE A 448 -15.54 11.89 -0.59
C ILE A 448 -16.52 12.39 0.51
N ARG A 449 -17.15 11.47 1.25
CA ARG A 449 -18.01 11.83 2.38
C ARG A 449 -17.24 12.58 3.48
N GLU A 450 -16.05 12.11 3.81
CA GLU A 450 -15.19 12.75 4.80
C GLU A 450 -14.71 14.13 4.33
N LEU A 451 -14.32 14.27 3.05
CA LEU A 451 -13.97 15.54 2.44
C LEU A 451 -15.14 16.53 2.38
N SER A 452 -16.38 16.06 2.28
CA SER A 452 -17.55 16.96 2.31
C SER A 452 -17.69 17.67 3.66
N VAL A 453 -17.21 17.05 4.75
CA VAL A 453 -17.19 17.65 6.09
C VAL A 453 -16.14 18.76 6.18
N SER A 454 -14.88 18.43 5.90
CA SER A 454 -13.79 19.43 5.92
C SER A 454 -13.95 20.50 4.84
N GLY A 455 -14.43 20.11 3.66
CA GLY A 455 -14.67 20.99 2.52
C GLY A 455 -15.80 22.00 2.73
N ALA A 456 -16.78 21.70 3.58
CA ALA A 456 -17.82 22.64 3.93
C ALA A 456 -17.27 23.84 4.72
N GLU A 457 -16.29 23.60 5.57
CA GLU A 457 -15.58 24.67 6.28
C GLU A 457 -14.76 25.51 5.30
N THR A 458 -14.04 24.88 4.38
CA THR A 458 -13.28 25.57 3.33
C THR A 458 -14.20 26.42 2.43
N ALA A 459 -15.33 25.89 1.99
CA ALA A 459 -16.29 26.63 1.17
C ALA A 459 -16.81 27.89 1.88
N ARG A 460 -17.08 27.79 3.17
CA ARG A 460 -17.56 28.92 4.00
C ARG A 460 -16.46 29.95 4.21
N ASN A 461 -15.29 29.50 4.69
CA ASN A 461 -14.26 30.40 5.18
C ASN A 461 -13.49 31.09 4.04
N MET A 462 -13.26 30.36 2.92
CA MET A 462 -12.51 30.91 1.78
C MET A 462 -13.42 31.65 0.78
N TYR A 463 -14.59 31.08 0.50
CA TYR A 463 -15.40 31.49 -0.64
C TYR A 463 -16.72 32.15 -0.24
N ASN A 464 -17.08 32.13 1.05
CA ASN A 464 -18.40 32.57 1.54
C ASN A 464 -19.53 31.89 0.77
N ARG A 465 -19.43 30.58 0.59
CA ARG A 465 -20.41 29.77 -0.18
C ARG A 465 -20.96 28.63 0.69
N ARG A 466 -22.16 28.18 0.31
CA ARG A 466 -22.75 26.93 0.82
C ARG A 466 -22.17 25.74 0.05
N GLY A 467 -22.40 24.51 0.55
CA GLY A 467 -21.85 23.29 -0.01
C GLY A 467 -20.44 23.03 0.51
N TRP A 468 -19.63 22.35 -0.27
CA TRP A 468 -18.27 22.02 0.09
C TRP A 468 -17.32 22.12 -1.12
N VAL A 469 -16.03 22.21 -0.84
CA VAL A 469 -14.98 22.26 -1.86
C VAL A 469 -13.75 21.50 -1.36
N ALA A 470 -13.11 20.77 -2.26
CA ALA A 470 -11.78 20.23 -2.05
C ALA A 470 -10.86 20.68 -3.18
N HIS A 471 -9.59 20.89 -2.87
CA HIS A 471 -8.57 21.25 -3.85
C HIS A 471 -7.81 19.99 -4.30
N HIS A 472 -6.88 20.14 -5.23
CA HIS A 472 -6.28 19.05 -6.02
C HIS A 472 -5.63 17.89 -5.24
N ASN A 473 -5.26 18.09 -3.97
CA ASN A 473 -4.64 17.08 -3.13
C ASN A 473 -5.28 17.01 -1.74
N THR A 474 -5.28 15.81 -1.18
CA THR A 474 -5.62 15.55 0.21
C THR A 474 -4.76 14.42 0.77
N SER A 475 -4.76 14.23 2.08
CA SER A 475 -4.13 13.09 2.75
C SER A 475 -5.15 12.25 3.52
N ILE A 476 -4.66 11.37 4.40
CA ILE A 476 -5.52 10.64 5.35
C ILE A 476 -6.29 11.60 6.28
N TRP A 477 -5.77 12.82 6.47
CA TRP A 477 -6.36 13.85 7.35
C TRP A 477 -7.43 14.69 6.66
N ARG A 478 -7.75 14.39 5.39
CA ARG A 478 -8.82 15.03 4.57
C ARG A 478 -8.72 16.55 4.53
N GLU A 479 -7.50 17.08 4.39
CA GLU A 479 -7.33 18.50 4.13
C GLU A 479 -8.00 18.87 2.79
N SER A 480 -8.76 19.93 2.81
CA SER A 480 -9.53 20.42 1.64
C SER A 480 -9.04 21.75 1.09
N LEU A 481 -8.08 22.38 1.78
CA LEU A 481 -7.50 23.67 1.38
C LEU A 481 -6.58 23.56 0.16
N PRO A 482 -6.35 24.68 -0.57
CA PRO A 482 -5.33 24.73 -1.59
C PRO A 482 -3.97 24.40 -1.01
N ASN A 483 -3.30 23.49 -1.66
CA ASN A 483 -2.00 22.99 -1.26
C ASN A 483 -0.89 23.74 -2.00
N ASP A 484 0.15 24.17 -1.28
CA ASP A 484 1.28 24.85 -1.88
C ASP A 484 2.27 23.88 -2.54
N ASN A 485 2.21 23.84 -3.85
CA ASN A 485 3.16 23.11 -4.69
C ASN A 485 4.18 24.04 -5.36
N VAL A 486 4.94 24.82 -4.62
CA VAL A 486 5.97 25.71 -5.18
C VAL A 486 5.37 26.96 -5.85
N PRO A 487 5.40 28.12 -5.18
CA PRO A 487 4.81 29.37 -5.68
C PRO A 487 5.23 29.77 -7.08
N ASN A 488 6.43 29.42 -7.51
CA ASN A 488 6.98 29.84 -8.80
C ASN A 488 6.90 28.80 -9.91
N ALA A 489 6.76 27.51 -9.63
CA ALA A 489 6.81 26.47 -10.65
C ALA A 489 5.45 26.24 -11.32
N SER A 490 4.35 26.34 -10.57
CA SER A 490 3.01 26.16 -11.12
C SER A 490 2.53 27.36 -11.94
N LEU A 491 3.09 28.54 -11.69
CA LEU A 491 2.67 29.79 -12.33
C LEU A 491 3.58 30.19 -13.49
N SER A 492 4.86 29.81 -13.49
CA SER A 492 5.79 30.13 -14.57
C SER A 492 5.86 29.10 -15.69
N GLN A 493 5.49 27.85 -15.41
CA GLN A 493 5.58 26.75 -16.38
C GLN A 493 4.25 26.34 -17.01
N ASN A 494 3.11 26.77 -16.46
CA ASN A 494 1.78 26.43 -16.98
C ASN A 494 0.90 27.66 -17.04
N THR A 495 1.07 28.45 -18.08
CA THR A 495 0.19 29.59 -18.41
C THR A 495 -1.27 29.16 -18.65
N ASN A 496 -1.54 27.87 -18.74
CA ASN A 496 -2.87 27.30 -19.02
C ASN A 496 -3.55 26.71 -17.81
N ASN A 497 -2.95 26.78 -16.61
CA ASN A 497 -3.50 26.12 -15.44
C ASN A 497 -3.28 26.95 -14.18
N PRO A 498 -4.22 27.85 -13.83
CA PRO A 498 -4.22 28.46 -12.52
C PRO A 498 -4.33 27.33 -11.49
N ALA A 499 -3.44 27.32 -10.49
CA ALA A 499 -3.29 26.28 -9.48
C ALA A 499 -4.50 26.11 -8.53
N VAL A 500 -5.67 26.48 -8.97
CA VAL A 500 -6.94 26.29 -8.25
C VAL A 500 -7.83 25.45 -9.15
N TYR A 501 -7.63 24.12 -9.13
CA TYR A 501 -8.65 23.23 -9.61
C TYR A 501 -9.72 23.13 -8.53
N LEU A 502 -10.82 23.79 -8.79
CA LEU A 502 -12.06 23.58 -8.06
C LEU A 502 -12.72 22.34 -8.66
N SER A 503 -12.61 21.21 -8.00
CA SER A 503 -13.61 20.16 -8.22
C SER A 503 -14.89 20.61 -7.52
N LEU A 504 -15.79 21.21 -8.26
CA LEU A 504 -17.16 21.45 -7.80
C LEU A 504 -17.93 20.14 -7.99
N ASN A 505 -18.26 19.48 -6.90
CA ASN A 505 -19.24 18.41 -6.86
C ASN A 505 -20.53 18.90 -6.25
#